data_9336cb41e77157c56b2f0cb0272e25ab
#
_entry.id   9336cb41e77157c56b2f0cb0272e25ab
#
_cell.length_a   1.000
_cell.length_b   1.000
_cell.length_c   1.000
_cell.angle_alpha   90.00
_cell.angle_beta   90.00
_cell.angle_gamma   90.00
#
_symmetry.space_group_name_H-M   'P 1'
#
loop_
_entity.id
_entity.type
_entity.pdbx_description
1 polymer ?
#
loop_
_entity_poly.entity_id
_entity_poly.type
_entity_poly.pdbx_seq_one_letter_code
_entity_poly.pdbx_strand_id
1 'polypeptide(L)'
;MFYRLIYSPSHAIQGEAAYVLPQSLDIMDTTAQVRSVIGHLRAGDRVDVIARTAHWSKLNLAGKGTGWVESKYLLDGATYQRGQALRQGLESSTPQAQGHTSTVTNLRLEPGRDSIVLAELPQNQALTLFGRRLVERPPDPKAPKPAGSPVRDVWYLVRANLVAGWVLGRFVDLDIPAGIAEYAQGTNMVAWVVLKTVPDGGQNVPEYLVADRINAEDEDFNHIRVFTWWVKNHKYVTAYVESDLAGYFPITVKQMTEPRYYAQPSPYFRLRLVDADGRRYQKVYGLFDTITRAVGTVDGWDSGAMPAPAPREERRRTAMKHGRARR
;
A
#
# COMPACT_ATOMS: atom_id res chain seq x y z
N MET A 1 -46.93 -25.38 -23.79
CA MET A 1 -45.61 -24.73 -24.04
C MET A 1 -44.64 -25.32 -23.04
N PHE A 2 -43.81 -26.30 -23.45
CA PHE A 2 -42.89 -27.01 -22.55
C PHE A 2 -41.60 -26.20 -22.42
N TYR A 3 -41.33 -25.66 -21.25
CA TYR A 3 -39.99 -25.11 -20.94
C TYR A 3 -38.99 -26.27 -20.82
N ARG A 4 -38.13 -26.40 -21.79
CA ARG A 4 -36.99 -27.30 -21.75
C ARG A 4 -35.99 -26.72 -20.74
N LEU A 5 -35.93 -27.28 -19.54
CA LEU A 5 -34.84 -27.05 -18.57
C LEU A 5 -33.52 -27.46 -19.26
N ILE A 6 -32.72 -26.46 -19.65
CA ILE A 6 -31.39 -26.72 -20.16
C ILE A 6 -30.55 -27.09 -18.94
N TYR A 7 -30.41 -28.37 -18.70
CA TYR A 7 -29.50 -28.91 -17.69
C TYR A 7 -28.07 -28.75 -18.25
N SER A 8 -27.32 -27.73 -17.80
CA SER A 8 -25.88 -27.71 -18.08
C SER A 8 -25.24 -28.84 -17.32
N PRO A 9 -24.54 -29.81 -17.98
CA PRO A 9 -23.92 -30.93 -17.29
C PRO A 9 -22.86 -30.38 -16.34
N SER A 10 -22.92 -30.84 -15.07
CA SER A 10 -21.86 -30.58 -14.11
C SER A 10 -20.65 -31.45 -14.48
N HIS A 11 -19.49 -30.82 -14.71
CA HIS A 11 -18.25 -31.58 -14.87
C HIS A 11 -17.74 -31.95 -13.47
N ALA A 12 -17.63 -33.24 -13.22
CA ALA A 12 -16.98 -33.75 -12.01
C ALA A 12 -15.47 -33.43 -12.09
N ILE A 13 -14.94 -32.74 -11.10
CA ILE A 13 -13.53 -32.42 -10.97
C ILE A 13 -12.96 -33.17 -9.76
N GLN A 14 -11.71 -33.60 -9.86
CA GLN A 14 -11.02 -34.23 -8.75
C GLN A 14 -10.67 -33.12 -7.75
N GLY A 15 -11.41 -33.02 -6.63
CA GLY A 15 -11.38 -32.05 -5.57
C GLY A 15 -10.37 -30.88 -5.71
N GLU A 16 -10.79 -29.80 -6.33
CA GLU A 16 -9.96 -28.61 -6.54
C GLU A 16 -10.07 -27.71 -5.30
N ALA A 17 -8.94 -27.38 -4.67
CA ALA A 17 -8.93 -26.44 -3.55
C ALA A 17 -9.26 -25.03 -4.03
N ALA A 18 -10.24 -24.41 -3.38
CA ALA A 18 -10.59 -23.00 -3.58
C ALA A 18 -10.71 -22.29 -2.23
N TYR A 19 -10.76 -20.97 -2.26
CA TYR A 19 -10.79 -20.12 -1.08
C TYR A 19 -11.91 -19.09 -1.19
N VAL A 20 -12.62 -18.87 -0.09
CA VAL A 20 -13.78 -17.99 -0.02
C VAL A 20 -13.36 -16.53 -0.04
N LEU A 21 -13.99 -15.72 -0.90
CA LEU A 21 -13.74 -14.28 -1.06
C LEU A 21 -14.48 -13.40 -0.05
N PRO A 22 -15.85 -13.47 0.05
CA PRO A 22 -16.61 -12.54 0.85
C PRO A 22 -16.50 -12.84 2.36
N GLN A 23 -16.75 -11.82 3.19
CA GLN A 23 -16.74 -11.95 4.65
C GLN A 23 -17.69 -13.03 5.16
N SER A 24 -18.81 -13.23 4.50
CA SER A 24 -19.76 -14.32 4.73
C SER A 24 -20.31 -14.82 3.40
N LEU A 25 -20.39 -16.12 3.25
CA LEU A 25 -20.91 -16.79 2.06
C LEU A 25 -21.86 -17.90 2.47
N ASP A 26 -23.11 -17.82 2.01
CA ASP A 26 -24.12 -18.86 2.26
C ASP A 26 -23.89 -20.07 1.35
N ILE A 27 -23.99 -21.24 1.93
CA ILE A 27 -23.98 -22.52 1.21
C ILE A 27 -25.43 -22.91 0.96
N MET A 28 -25.78 -23.17 -0.31
CA MET A 28 -27.11 -23.57 -0.73
C MET A 28 -27.21 -25.06 -0.92
N ASP A 29 -28.41 -25.64 -0.66
CA ASP A 29 -28.72 -27.05 -0.87
C ASP A 29 -28.76 -27.40 -2.36
N THR A 30 -29.20 -26.48 -3.21
CA THR A 30 -29.40 -26.65 -4.65
C THR A 30 -29.07 -25.36 -5.41
N THR A 31 -28.96 -25.46 -6.73
CA THR A 31 -28.83 -24.32 -7.67
C THR A 31 -30.18 -23.82 -8.20
N ALA A 32 -31.31 -24.40 -7.78
CA ALA A 32 -32.65 -24.00 -8.21
C ALA A 32 -32.99 -22.59 -7.72
N GLN A 33 -34.03 -22.00 -8.30
CA GLN A 33 -34.51 -20.67 -7.92
C GLN A 33 -35.02 -20.65 -6.46
N VAL A 34 -35.72 -21.70 -6.04
CA VAL A 34 -36.10 -21.93 -4.64
C VAL A 34 -35.04 -22.83 -4.01
N ARG A 35 -34.33 -22.32 -3.03
CA ARG A 35 -33.21 -22.97 -2.36
C ARG A 35 -33.13 -22.58 -0.91
N SER A 36 -32.52 -23.41 -0.08
CA SER A 36 -32.33 -23.20 1.35
C SER A 36 -30.86 -23.04 1.68
N VAL A 37 -30.56 -22.21 2.67
CA VAL A 37 -29.21 -22.08 3.23
C VAL A 37 -28.97 -23.27 4.17
N ILE A 38 -27.90 -24.03 3.93
CA ILE A 38 -27.52 -25.20 4.72
C ILE A 38 -26.23 -24.99 5.53
N GLY A 39 -25.59 -23.84 5.40
CA GLY A 39 -24.40 -23.48 6.13
C GLY A 39 -23.82 -22.16 5.68
N HIS A 40 -22.73 -21.73 6.36
CA HIS A 40 -22.03 -20.49 6.09
C HIS A 40 -20.53 -20.74 6.04
N LEU A 41 -19.84 -19.98 5.20
CA LEU A 41 -18.39 -19.91 5.08
C LEU A 41 -17.92 -18.46 5.34
N ARG A 42 -16.64 -18.31 5.66
CA ARG A 42 -16.00 -17.03 5.91
C ARG A 42 -14.88 -16.76 4.92
N ALA A 43 -14.51 -15.51 4.77
CA ALA A 43 -13.35 -15.11 3.95
C ALA A 43 -12.09 -15.89 4.33
N GLY A 44 -11.43 -16.46 3.33
CA GLY A 44 -10.23 -17.26 3.50
C GLY A 44 -10.45 -18.74 3.84
N ASP A 45 -11.69 -19.18 4.07
CA ASP A 45 -11.99 -20.60 4.27
C ASP A 45 -11.58 -21.40 3.02
N ARG A 46 -10.80 -22.48 3.24
CA ARG A 46 -10.45 -23.41 2.19
C ARG A 46 -11.60 -24.41 2.00
N VAL A 47 -12.01 -24.57 0.76
CA VAL A 47 -13.09 -25.50 0.36
C VAL A 47 -12.60 -26.41 -0.76
N ASP A 48 -13.15 -27.61 -0.82
CA ASP A 48 -12.89 -28.56 -1.90
C ASP A 48 -14.07 -28.55 -2.89
N VAL A 49 -13.80 -28.04 -4.10
CA VAL A 49 -14.76 -28.00 -5.19
C VAL A 49 -14.75 -29.34 -5.91
N ILE A 50 -15.91 -30.01 -5.98
CA ILE A 50 -16.05 -31.33 -6.59
C ILE A 50 -16.83 -31.31 -7.93
N ALA A 51 -17.52 -30.22 -8.23
CA ALA A 51 -18.16 -30.01 -9.52
C ALA A 51 -18.38 -28.51 -9.78
N ARG A 52 -18.43 -28.12 -11.06
CA ARG A 52 -18.74 -26.76 -11.48
C ARG A 52 -19.83 -26.77 -12.55
N THR A 53 -20.65 -25.72 -12.52
CA THR A 53 -21.53 -25.32 -13.62
C THR A 53 -21.09 -23.93 -14.11
N ALA A 54 -21.83 -23.32 -15.04
CA ALA A 54 -21.49 -21.98 -15.54
C ALA A 54 -21.40 -20.92 -14.42
N HIS A 55 -22.18 -21.04 -13.35
CA HIS A 55 -22.28 -20.02 -12.29
C HIS A 55 -22.08 -20.57 -10.87
N TRP A 56 -22.13 -21.89 -10.68
CA TRP A 56 -22.13 -22.51 -9.37
C TRP A 56 -21.01 -23.53 -9.22
N SER A 57 -20.45 -23.60 -8.03
CA SER A 57 -19.48 -24.61 -7.61
C SER A 57 -20.10 -25.48 -6.51
N LYS A 58 -19.99 -26.80 -6.67
CA LYS A 58 -20.40 -27.78 -5.67
C LYS A 58 -19.25 -28.06 -4.74
N LEU A 59 -19.47 -27.90 -3.46
CA LEU A 59 -18.48 -28.10 -2.41
C LEU A 59 -18.69 -29.44 -1.70
N ASN A 60 -17.58 -30.06 -1.30
CA ASN A 60 -17.57 -31.14 -0.34
C ASN A 60 -17.46 -30.55 1.08
N LEU A 61 -18.46 -30.80 1.94
CA LEU A 61 -18.56 -30.23 3.28
C LEU A 61 -18.00 -31.15 4.38
N ALA A 62 -16.98 -31.93 4.07
CA ALA A 62 -16.23 -32.75 5.04
C ALA A 62 -17.12 -33.46 6.08
N GLY A 63 -17.87 -34.49 5.67
CA GLY A 63 -18.75 -35.29 6.54
C GLY A 63 -20.15 -34.73 6.76
N LYS A 64 -20.46 -33.50 6.23
CA LYS A 64 -21.79 -32.88 6.26
C LYS A 64 -22.51 -32.92 4.91
N GLY A 65 -22.02 -33.71 3.95
CA GLY A 65 -22.60 -33.82 2.62
C GLY A 65 -22.00 -32.82 1.62
N THR A 66 -22.83 -32.32 0.72
CA THR A 66 -22.41 -31.36 -0.32
C THR A 66 -23.33 -30.14 -0.35
N GLY A 67 -22.81 -29.02 -0.81
CA GLY A 67 -23.58 -27.80 -0.99
C GLY A 67 -23.09 -26.98 -2.17
N TRP A 68 -23.78 -25.92 -2.51
CA TRP A 68 -23.51 -25.09 -3.66
C TRP A 68 -23.25 -23.65 -3.27
N VAL A 69 -22.26 -23.02 -3.91
CA VAL A 69 -21.98 -21.59 -3.82
C VAL A 69 -21.79 -21.01 -5.23
N GLU A 70 -22.02 -19.72 -5.40
CA GLU A 70 -21.72 -19.09 -6.68
C GLU A 70 -20.21 -19.06 -6.92
N SER A 71 -19.78 -19.51 -8.11
CA SER A 71 -18.35 -19.65 -8.46
C SER A 71 -17.56 -18.34 -8.38
N LYS A 72 -18.21 -17.19 -8.61
CA LYS A 72 -17.61 -15.86 -8.53
C LYS A 72 -17.08 -15.50 -7.14
N TYR A 73 -17.54 -16.18 -6.10
CA TYR A 73 -17.11 -15.96 -4.71
C TYR A 73 -15.98 -16.88 -4.25
N LEU A 74 -15.41 -17.65 -5.18
CA LEU A 74 -14.28 -18.53 -4.90
C LEU A 74 -13.04 -18.09 -5.68
N LEU A 75 -11.89 -18.09 -4.99
CA LEU A 75 -10.56 -17.98 -5.59
C LEU A 75 -9.98 -19.37 -5.81
N ASP A 76 -9.32 -19.58 -6.94
CA ASP A 76 -8.47 -20.75 -7.12
C ASP A 76 -7.21 -20.69 -6.22
N GLY A 77 -6.63 -21.85 -5.97
CA GLY A 77 -5.49 -21.98 -5.06
C GLY A 77 -4.26 -21.17 -5.50
N ALA A 78 -3.98 -21.10 -6.79
CA ALA A 78 -2.81 -20.38 -7.31
C ALA A 78 -2.97 -18.86 -7.10
N THR A 79 -4.14 -18.31 -7.38
CA THR A 79 -4.45 -16.89 -7.13
C THR A 79 -4.40 -16.56 -5.64
N TYR A 80 -4.95 -17.43 -4.78
CA TYR A 80 -4.85 -17.25 -3.33
C TYR A 80 -3.39 -17.22 -2.86
N GLN A 81 -2.54 -18.14 -3.35
CA GLN A 81 -1.11 -18.18 -3.01
C GLN A 81 -0.37 -16.90 -3.47
N ARG A 82 -0.70 -16.36 -4.65
CA ARG A 82 -0.15 -15.07 -5.11
C ARG A 82 -0.53 -13.93 -4.17
N GLY A 83 -1.76 -13.88 -3.70
CA GLY A 83 -2.21 -12.89 -2.70
C GLY A 83 -1.47 -13.04 -1.37
N GLN A 84 -1.24 -14.26 -0.90
CA GLN A 84 -0.46 -14.53 0.32
C GLN A 84 1.01 -14.14 0.15
N ALA A 85 1.63 -14.45 -0.98
CA ALA A 85 3.00 -14.04 -1.27
C ALA A 85 3.16 -12.51 -1.28
N LEU A 86 2.19 -11.79 -1.87
CA LEU A 86 2.14 -10.33 -1.81
C LEU A 86 2.09 -9.82 -0.36
N ARG A 87 1.22 -10.40 0.46
CA ARG A 87 1.11 -10.05 1.88
C ARG A 87 2.42 -10.27 2.64
N GLN A 88 3.04 -11.45 2.46
CA GLN A 88 4.32 -11.78 3.08
C GLN A 88 5.43 -10.82 2.67
N GLY A 89 5.48 -10.45 1.39
CA GLY A 89 6.44 -9.45 0.88
C GLY A 89 6.32 -8.08 1.53
N LEU A 90 5.14 -7.74 2.07
CA LEU A 90 4.92 -6.47 2.77
C LEU A 90 5.29 -6.50 4.26
N GLU A 91 5.56 -7.66 4.87
CA GLU A 91 5.83 -7.76 6.32
C GLU A 91 7.10 -6.99 6.73
N SER A 92 8.12 -6.98 5.88
CA SER A 92 9.37 -6.23 6.09
C SER A 92 9.37 -4.83 5.47
N SER A 93 8.29 -4.43 4.81
CA SER A 93 8.19 -3.14 4.11
C SER A 93 7.80 -2.02 5.07
N THR A 94 8.35 -0.84 4.85
CA THR A 94 7.98 0.36 5.60
C THR A 94 6.57 0.81 5.21
N PRO A 95 5.61 0.91 6.15
CA PRO A 95 4.32 1.55 5.88
C PRO A 95 4.50 3.01 5.47
N GLN A 96 3.77 3.45 4.46
CA GLN A 96 3.84 4.82 3.94
C GLN A 96 2.78 5.71 4.56
N ALA A 97 1.57 5.16 4.80
CA ALA A 97 0.44 5.87 5.39
C ALA A 97 -0.53 4.86 6.03
N GLN A 98 -1.47 5.39 6.79
CA GLN A 98 -2.66 4.69 7.24
C GLN A 98 -3.88 5.31 6.56
N GLY A 99 -4.97 4.55 6.47
CA GLY A 99 -6.21 5.03 5.90
C GLY A 99 -7.32 4.03 6.11
N HIS A 100 -8.46 4.32 5.52
CA HIS A 100 -9.61 3.41 5.52
C HIS A 100 -10.35 3.48 4.19
N THR A 101 -11.20 2.50 3.94
CA THR A 101 -12.06 2.49 2.76
C THR A 101 -13.24 3.44 2.96
N SER A 102 -13.49 4.34 2.03
CA SER A 102 -14.64 5.26 2.05
C SER A 102 -15.97 4.56 1.70
N THR A 103 -15.91 3.43 1.03
CA THR A 103 -17.07 2.61 0.65
C THR A 103 -16.65 1.15 0.47
N VAL A 104 -17.64 0.27 0.30
CA VAL A 104 -17.36 -1.12 -0.10
C VAL A 104 -16.59 -1.13 -1.42
N THR A 105 -15.46 -1.84 -1.45
CA THR A 105 -14.57 -1.85 -2.60
C THR A 105 -13.81 -3.16 -2.76
N ASN A 106 -13.30 -3.40 -3.96
CA ASN A 106 -12.52 -4.60 -4.27
C ASN A 106 -11.04 -4.40 -3.99
N LEU A 107 -10.46 -5.35 -3.27
CA LEU A 107 -9.02 -5.56 -3.18
C LEU A 107 -8.58 -6.44 -4.35
N ARG A 108 -7.62 -6.01 -5.14
CA ARG A 108 -7.19 -6.70 -6.36
C ARG A 108 -5.73 -7.16 -6.28
N LEU A 109 -5.40 -8.20 -7.03
CA LEU A 109 -4.05 -8.76 -7.07
C LEU A 109 -3.03 -7.80 -7.71
N GLU A 110 -3.45 -7.06 -8.73
CA GLU A 110 -2.64 -6.09 -9.47
C GLU A 110 -3.41 -4.77 -9.62
N PRO A 111 -2.73 -3.64 -9.81
CA PRO A 111 -3.40 -2.37 -10.02
C PRO A 111 -4.03 -2.34 -11.41
N GLY A 112 -5.35 -2.28 -11.49
CA GLY A 112 -6.13 -2.26 -12.72
C GLY A 112 -7.56 -2.74 -12.51
N ARG A 113 -8.49 -2.19 -13.29
CA ARG A 113 -9.93 -2.48 -13.13
C ARG A 113 -10.29 -3.92 -13.52
N ASP A 114 -9.49 -4.52 -14.40
CA ASP A 114 -9.70 -5.87 -14.91
C ASP A 114 -8.88 -6.94 -14.16
N SER A 115 -8.10 -6.51 -13.16
CA SER A 115 -7.32 -7.43 -12.32
C SER A 115 -8.21 -8.29 -11.44
N ILE A 116 -7.71 -9.48 -11.10
CA ILE A 116 -8.41 -10.47 -10.26
C ILE A 116 -8.72 -9.86 -8.89
N VAL A 117 -9.96 -10.03 -8.43
CA VAL A 117 -10.39 -9.64 -7.09
C VAL A 117 -9.93 -10.69 -6.10
N LEU A 118 -9.21 -10.25 -5.06
CA LEU A 118 -8.74 -11.10 -3.95
C LEU A 118 -9.69 -11.10 -2.77
N ALA A 119 -10.37 -9.99 -2.54
CA ALA A 119 -11.35 -9.82 -1.47
C ALA A 119 -12.25 -8.61 -1.76
N GLU A 120 -13.42 -8.60 -1.15
CA GLU A 120 -14.25 -7.41 -1.01
C GLU A 120 -14.00 -6.82 0.37
N LEU A 121 -13.66 -5.54 0.42
CA LEU A 121 -13.43 -4.80 1.66
C LEU A 121 -14.68 -4.00 2.02
N PRO A 122 -15.18 -4.10 3.26
CA PRO A 122 -16.30 -3.27 3.71
C PRO A 122 -15.91 -1.80 3.81
N GLN A 123 -16.89 -0.92 3.91
CA GLN A 123 -16.67 0.48 4.26
C GLN A 123 -16.00 0.59 5.64
N ASN A 124 -15.17 1.63 5.83
CA ASN A 124 -14.39 1.88 7.06
C ASN A 124 -13.40 0.75 7.43
N GLN A 125 -13.01 -0.09 6.47
CA GLN A 125 -11.94 -1.06 6.67
C GLN A 125 -10.61 -0.32 6.81
N ALA A 126 -9.94 -0.49 7.97
CA ALA A 126 -8.60 0.06 8.17
C ALA A 126 -7.58 -0.54 7.19
N LEU A 127 -6.75 0.33 6.63
CA LEU A 127 -5.74 0.03 5.62
C LEU A 127 -4.36 0.52 6.06
N THR A 128 -3.34 -0.30 5.83
CA THR A 128 -1.94 0.15 5.85
C THR A 128 -1.45 0.26 4.41
N LEU A 129 -0.99 1.43 4.00
CA LEU A 129 -0.54 1.71 2.63
C LEU A 129 0.97 1.50 2.51
N PHE A 130 1.41 0.87 1.41
CA PHE A 130 2.82 0.56 1.14
C PHE A 130 3.34 1.12 -0.17
N GLY A 131 2.47 1.49 -1.09
CA GLY A 131 2.86 2.00 -2.39
C GLY A 131 1.68 2.60 -3.16
N ARG A 132 2.01 3.26 -4.26
CA ARG A 132 1.08 3.91 -5.17
C ARG A 132 1.46 3.59 -6.61
N ARG A 133 0.47 3.45 -7.49
CA ARG A 133 0.67 3.38 -8.94
C ARG A 133 -0.38 4.16 -9.69
N LEU A 134 0.04 4.78 -10.76
CA LEU A 134 -0.83 5.33 -11.79
C LEU A 134 -0.99 4.28 -12.90
N VAL A 135 -2.22 3.95 -13.23
CA VAL A 135 -2.55 3.00 -14.30
C VAL A 135 -3.53 3.64 -15.26
N GLU A 136 -3.27 3.55 -16.54
CA GLU A 136 -4.19 4.04 -17.55
C GLU A 136 -5.54 3.34 -17.42
N ARG A 137 -6.59 4.14 -17.45
CA ARG A 137 -7.94 3.60 -17.45
C ARG A 137 -8.23 3.02 -18.84
N PRO A 138 -8.69 1.76 -18.93
CA PRO A 138 -9.16 1.22 -20.20
C PRO A 138 -10.21 2.16 -20.82
N PRO A 139 -10.13 2.43 -22.13
CA PRO A 139 -11.11 3.28 -22.78
C PRO A 139 -12.51 2.64 -22.67
N ASP A 140 -13.49 3.45 -22.33
CA ASP A 140 -14.88 3.01 -22.38
C ASP A 140 -15.28 2.79 -23.87
N PRO A 141 -15.65 1.56 -24.28
CA PRO A 141 -16.02 1.31 -25.67
C PRO A 141 -17.22 2.13 -26.14
N LYS A 142 -18.03 2.67 -25.22
CA LYS A 142 -19.24 3.46 -25.49
C LYS A 142 -19.00 4.97 -25.40
N ALA A 143 -17.86 5.40 -24.88
CA ALA A 143 -17.53 6.82 -24.78
C ALA A 143 -16.80 7.31 -26.04
N PRO A 144 -17.03 8.56 -26.49
CA PRO A 144 -16.20 9.19 -27.52
C PRO A 144 -14.75 9.18 -27.07
N LYS A 145 -13.81 8.90 -28.00
CA LYS A 145 -12.38 8.95 -27.68
C LYS A 145 -12.04 10.33 -27.09
N PRO A 146 -11.50 10.41 -25.87
CA PRO A 146 -11.11 11.68 -25.28
C PRO A 146 -10.05 12.34 -26.16
N ALA A 147 -10.28 13.60 -26.50
CA ALA A 147 -9.26 14.45 -27.11
C ALA A 147 -8.31 14.89 -25.99
N GLY A 148 -7.24 14.15 -25.74
CA GLY A 148 -6.27 14.47 -24.69
C GLY A 148 -5.49 13.28 -24.18
N SER A 149 -4.67 13.50 -23.15
CA SER A 149 -3.91 12.43 -22.48
C SER A 149 -4.83 11.37 -21.86
N PRO A 150 -4.42 10.09 -21.86
CA PRO A 150 -5.24 9.03 -21.28
C PRO A 150 -5.53 9.32 -19.80
N VAL A 151 -6.77 9.06 -19.39
CA VAL A 151 -7.18 9.18 -17.99
C VAL A 151 -6.48 8.09 -17.19
N ARG A 152 -5.79 8.47 -16.11
CA ARG A 152 -5.10 7.54 -15.23
C ARG A 152 -5.81 7.41 -13.88
N ASP A 153 -5.94 6.18 -13.40
CA ASP A 153 -6.43 5.87 -12.07
C ASP A 153 -5.27 5.70 -11.09
N VAL A 154 -5.41 6.28 -9.91
CA VAL A 154 -4.50 6.04 -8.78
C VAL A 154 -4.88 4.73 -8.12
N TRP A 155 -3.90 3.88 -7.83
CA TRP A 155 -4.04 2.64 -7.10
C TRP A 155 -3.09 2.63 -5.92
N TYR A 156 -3.56 2.19 -4.73
CA TYR A 156 -2.74 2.01 -3.55
C TYR A 156 -2.51 0.52 -3.28
N LEU A 157 -1.26 0.15 -3.05
CA LEU A 157 -0.90 -1.16 -2.49
C LEU A 157 -1.13 -1.12 -1.00
N VAL A 158 -2.06 -1.95 -0.53
CA VAL A 158 -2.52 -1.92 0.85
C VAL A 158 -2.49 -3.30 1.49
N ARG A 159 -2.41 -3.31 2.81
CA ARG A 159 -2.74 -4.46 3.66
C ARG A 159 -3.99 -4.11 4.46
N ALA A 160 -4.97 -5.01 4.42
CA ALA A 160 -6.21 -4.97 5.18
C ALA A 160 -6.32 -6.26 5.99
N ASN A 161 -6.09 -6.20 7.31
CA ASN A 161 -6.03 -7.38 8.19
C ASN A 161 -5.04 -8.45 7.65
N LEU A 162 -5.55 -9.61 7.25
CA LEU A 162 -4.76 -10.78 6.80
C LEU A 162 -4.60 -10.87 5.28
N VAL A 163 -5.04 -9.85 4.52
CA VAL A 163 -4.95 -9.82 3.06
C VAL A 163 -4.20 -8.59 2.59
N ALA A 164 -3.55 -8.68 1.44
CA ALA A 164 -2.89 -7.55 0.79
C ALA A 164 -3.20 -7.53 -0.71
N GLY A 165 -3.23 -6.35 -1.28
CA GLY A 165 -3.54 -6.15 -2.69
C GLY A 165 -3.64 -4.67 -3.05
N TRP A 166 -4.25 -4.39 -4.20
CA TRP A 166 -4.41 -3.06 -4.73
C TRP A 166 -5.85 -2.57 -4.62
N VAL A 167 -6.03 -1.35 -4.11
CA VAL A 167 -7.31 -0.67 -4.01
C VAL A 167 -7.29 0.59 -4.85
N LEU A 168 -8.38 0.88 -5.55
CA LEU A 168 -8.53 2.10 -6.33
C LEU A 168 -8.55 3.32 -5.40
N GLY A 169 -7.63 4.27 -5.64
CA GLY A 169 -7.32 5.36 -4.72
C GLY A 169 -8.49 6.25 -4.34
N ARG A 170 -9.48 6.44 -5.25
CA ARG A 170 -10.69 7.23 -4.96
C ARG A 170 -11.58 6.63 -3.86
N PHE A 171 -11.33 5.38 -3.45
CA PHE A 171 -12.05 4.68 -2.40
C PHE A 171 -11.23 4.55 -1.11
N VAL A 172 -10.15 5.31 -0.99
CA VAL A 172 -9.26 5.31 0.16
C VAL A 172 -9.17 6.73 0.72
N ASP A 173 -9.58 6.90 1.96
CA ASP A 173 -9.35 8.11 2.74
C ASP A 173 -8.13 7.90 3.64
N LEU A 174 -7.24 8.89 3.67
CA LEU A 174 -6.00 8.84 4.44
C LEU A 174 -6.23 9.37 5.86
N ASP A 175 -5.77 8.63 6.87
CA ASP A 175 -5.90 8.96 8.29
C ASP A 175 -4.66 9.72 8.78
N ILE A 176 -4.55 11.00 8.46
CA ILE A 176 -3.41 11.83 8.87
C ILE A 176 -3.37 11.89 10.41
N PRO A 177 -2.21 11.58 11.05
CA PRO A 177 -2.09 11.63 12.51
C PRO A 177 -2.43 13.02 13.06
N ALA A 178 -3.27 13.08 14.11
CA ALA A 178 -3.77 14.32 14.69
C ALA A 178 -2.65 15.33 15.03
N GLY A 179 -1.50 14.85 15.52
CA GLY A 179 -0.38 15.69 15.91
C GLY A 179 0.28 16.45 14.73
N ILE A 180 0.12 15.97 13.50
CA ILE A 180 0.65 16.64 12.30
C ILE A 180 -0.45 17.13 11.34
N ALA A 181 -1.71 16.95 11.68
CA ALA A 181 -2.84 17.32 10.83
C ALA A 181 -2.92 18.83 10.56
N GLU A 182 -2.55 19.66 11.53
CA GLU A 182 -2.50 21.13 11.37
C GLU A 182 -1.50 21.56 10.27
N TYR A 183 -0.44 20.77 10.04
CA TYR A 183 0.56 21.03 9.00
C TYR A 183 0.13 20.50 7.62
N ALA A 184 -1.04 19.88 7.50
CA ALA A 184 -1.59 19.42 6.22
C ALA A 184 -2.28 20.55 5.43
N GLN A 185 -2.58 21.67 6.09
CA GLN A 185 -3.24 22.80 5.43
C GLN A 185 -2.37 23.39 4.31
N GLY A 186 -2.95 23.48 3.11
CA GLY A 186 -2.25 23.98 1.91
C GLY A 186 -1.27 23.02 1.27
N THR A 187 -1.15 21.78 1.79
CA THR A 187 -0.36 20.71 1.20
C THR A 187 -1.22 19.46 1.00
N ASN A 188 -0.78 18.55 0.15
CA ASN A 188 -1.42 17.25 -0.02
C ASN A 188 -0.49 16.17 0.54
N MET A 189 -0.62 15.87 1.85
CA MET A 189 0.13 14.79 2.47
C MET A 189 -0.28 13.45 1.88
N VAL A 190 0.68 12.72 1.34
CA VAL A 190 0.45 11.40 0.71
C VAL A 190 1.14 10.26 1.46
N ALA A 191 2.08 10.58 2.34
CA ALA A 191 2.71 9.62 3.24
C ALA A 191 3.23 10.30 4.51
N TRP A 192 3.31 9.52 5.60
CA TRP A 192 3.97 9.88 6.85
C TRP A 192 4.60 8.62 7.45
N VAL A 193 5.90 8.63 7.49
CA VAL A 193 6.68 7.49 7.97
C VAL A 193 7.30 7.84 9.31
N VAL A 194 7.11 6.95 10.30
CA VAL A 194 7.73 7.13 11.62
C VAL A 194 9.23 6.89 11.52
N LEU A 195 10.03 7.89 11.87
CA LEU A 195 11.49 7.79 11.90
C LEU A 195 11.98 7.20 13.23
N LYS A 196 11.49 7.74 14.33
CA LYS A 196 11.74 7.28 15.70
C LYS A 196 10.65 7.80 16.63
N THR A 197 10.70 7.41 17.90
CA THR A 197 9.81 7.94 18.94
C THR A 197 10.65 8.64 20.02
N VAL A 198 10.05 9.66 20.65
CA VAL A 198 10.65 10.41 21.76
C VAL A 198 9.72 10.28 22.98
N PRO A 199 10.25 9.92 24.18
CA PRO A 199 9.45 9.85 25.39
C PRO A 199 9.06 11.25 25.86
N ASP A 200 7.76 11.46 26.11
CA ASP A 200 7.22 12.70 26.67
C ASP A 200 5.96 12.42 27.48
N GLY A 201 5.93 12.84 28.76
CA GLY A 201 4.77 12.70 29.63
C GLY A 201 4.24 11.27 29.81
N GLY A 202 5.11 10.25 29.73
CA GLY A 202 4.72 8.83 29.83
C GLY A 202 4.22 8.24 28.51
N GLN A 203 4.26 9.01 27.42
CA GLN A 203 3.93 8.57 26.06
C GLN A 203 5.18 8.54 25.16
N ASN A 204 5.15 7.72 24.12
CA ASN A 204 6.16 7.74 23.06
C ASN A 204 5.60 8.51 21.87
N VAL A 205 6.07 9.76 21.68
CA VAL A 205 5.64 10.64 20.60
C VAL A 205 6.46 10.34 19.34
N PRO A 206 5.82 10.01 18.20
CA PRO A 206 6.54 9.69 16.98
C PRO A 206 7.09 10.96 16.30
N GLU A 207 8.31 10.88 15.75
CA GLU A 207 8.86 11.85 14.83
C GLU A 207 8.68 11.35 13.40
N TYR A 208 8.27 12.23 12.48
CA TYR A 208 7.79 11.84 11.17
C TYR A 208 8.66 12.40 10.03
N LEU A 209 8.84 11.57 9.01
CA LEU A 209 9.07 12.04 7.65
C LEU A 209 7.70 12.10 6.95
N VAL A 210 7.32 13.27 6.49
CA VAL A 210 6.11 13.50 5.71
C VAL A 210 6.48 13.72 4.25
N ALA A 211 5.75 13.09 3.35
CA ALA A 211 5.83 13.35 1.92
C ALA A 211 4.54 14.03 1.45
N ASP A 212 4.69 15.11 0.70
CA ASP A 212 3.60 15.89 0.13
C ASP A 212 3.62 15.83 -1.41
N ARG A 213 2.44 15.93 -1.99
CA ARG A 213 2.25 16.02 -3.44
C ARG A 213 1.64 17.36 -3.79
N ILE A 214 2.47 18.29 -4.24
CA ILE A 214 2.07 19.68 -4.55
C ILE A 214 2.11 19.88 -6.06
N ASN A 215 0.95 19.94 -6.71
CA ASN A 215 0.82 20.10 -8.17
C ASN A 215 1.66 19.11 -9.00
N ALA A 216 1.91 17.91 -8.44
CA ALA A 216 2.70 16.87 -9.07
C ALA A 216 1.91 16.14 -10.16
N GLU A 217 2.56 15.77 -11.27
CA GLU A 217 1.93 15.07 -12.40
C GLU A 217 2.00 13.56 -12.25
N ASP A 218 3.19 12.98 -12.33
CA ASP A 218 3.42 11.54 -12.40
C ASP A 218 4.07 10.96 -11.16
N GLU A 219 4.89 11.76 -10.47
CA GLU A 219 5.57 11.37 -9.24
C GLU A 219 4.58 11.13 -8.10
N ASP A 220 4.98 10.29 -7.17
CA ASP A 220 4.16 10.00 -5.98
C ASP A 220 4.22 11.13 -4.96
N PHE A 221 5.35 11.83 -4.87
CA PHE A 221 5.55 13.02 -4.05
C PHE A 221 6.66 13.90 -4.66
N ASN A 222 6.61 15.21 -4.38
CA ASN A 222 7.62 16.17 -4.84
C ASN A 222 8.15 17.09 -3.73
N HIS A 223 7.69 16.86 -2.52
CA HIS A 223 8.07 17.65 -1.36
C HIS A 223 8.14 16.76 -0.13
N ILE A 224 9.14 16.96 0.73
CA ILE A 224 9.26 16.26 1.99
C ILE A 224 9.48 17.23 3.14
N ARG A 225 9.00 16.84 4.32
CA ARG A 225 9.23 17.54 5.59
C ARG A 225 9.58 16.53 6.67
N VAL A 226 10.50 16.87 7.56
CA VAL A 226 10.77 16.08 8.77
C VAL A 226 10.27 16.87 9.97
N PHE A 227 9.39 16.25 10.73
CA PHE A 227 8.86 16.77 11.98
C PHE A 227 9.53 16.07 13.16
N THR A 228 10.14 16.86 14.04
CA THR A 228 10.68 16.40 15.30
C THR A 228 9.87 16.94 16.46
N TRP A 229 9.88 16.21 17.60
CA TRP A 229 9.12 16.60 18.77
C TRP A 229 9.94 17.47 19.72
N TRP A 230 9.47 18.68 19.99
CA TRP A 230 10.10 19.58 20.96
C TRP A 230 9.51 19.35 22.35
N VAL A 231 10.14 18.45 23.11
CA VAL A 231 9.67 18.01 24.46
C VAL A 231 9.37 19.18 25.38
N LYS A 232 10.22 20.24 25.43
CA LYS A 232 10.00 21.37 26.33
C LYS A 232 8.68 22.12 26.07
N ASN A 233 8.20 22.13 24.84
CA ASN A 233 7.01 22.88 24.43
C ASN A 233 5.86 21.98 24.02
N HIS A 234 6.01 20.65 24.11
CA HIS A 234 5.01 19.65 23.76
C HIS A 234 4.39 19.89 22.35
N LYS A 235 5.26 20.13 21.35
CA LYS A 235 4.81 20.40 19.99
C LYS A 235 5.79 19.91 18.93
N TYR A 236 5.28 19.69 17.73
CA TYR A 236 6.12 19.42 16.57
C TYR A 236 6.80 20.69 16.07
N VAL A 237 8.01 20.50 15.55
CA VAL A 237 8.77 21.53 14.82
C VAL A 237 9.27 20.94 13.51
N THR A 238 9.26 21.73 12.45
CA THR A 238 9.81 21.32 11.17
C THR A 238 11.33 21.40 11.23
N ALA A 239 11.97 20.24 11.25
CA ALA A 239 13.44 20.12 11.32
C ALA A 239 14.11 20.14 9.94
N TYR A 240 13.36 19.79 8.88
CA TYR A 240 13.88 19.72 7.51
C TYR A 240 12.77 19.87 6.49
N VAL A 241 13.08 20.51 5.36
CA VAL A 241 12.20 20.65 4.21
C VAL A 241 13.02 20.50 2.94
N GLU A 242 12.50 19.79 1.95
CA GLU A 242 13.06 19.72 0.60
C GLU A 242 11.93 19.64 -0.43
N SER A 243 12.04 20.44 -1.48
CA SER A 243 11.08 20.58 -2.58
C SER A 243 11.68 20.13 -3.90
N ASP A 244 10.86 20.17 -4.94
CA ASP A 244 11.25 19.92 -6.34
C ASP A 244 11.85 18.51 -6.54
N LEU A 245 11.28 17.53 -5.86
CA LEU A 245 11.64 16.13 -5.97
C LEU A 245 10.75 15.43 -7.01
N ALA A 246 11.30 14.51 -7.78
CA ALA A 246 10.52 13.51 -8.50
C ALA A 246 10.60 12.19 -7.72
N GLY A 247 9.78 12.07 -6.68
CA GLY A 247 9.83 11.01 -5.69
C GLY A 247 8.82 9.90 -5.92
N TYR A 248 9.23 8.65 -5.64
CA TYR A 248 8.43 7.44 -5.85
C TYR A 248 8.46 6.52 -4.62
N PHE A 249 7.33 5.90 -4.31
CA PHE A 249 7.26 4.93 -3.22
C PHE A 249 7.95 3.60 -3.54
N PRO A 250 8.38 2.85 -2.52
CA PRO A 250 8.32 3.19 -1.10
C PRO A 250 9.47 4.07 -0.62
N ILE A 251 9.19 4.90 0.37
CA ILE A 251 10.18 5.46 1.27
C ILE A 251 10.59 4.35 2.23
N THR A 252 11.88 4.15 2.48
CA THR A 252 12.35 3.13 3.42
C THR A 252 13.07 3.76 4.61
N VAL A 253 12.85 3.20 5.80
CA VAL A 253 13.50 3.64 7.04
C VAL A 253 14.20 2.45 7.68
N LYS A 254 15.44 2.67 8.14
CA LYS A 254 16.21 1.68 8.90
C LYS A 254 16.94 2.37 10.05
N GLN A 255 16.95 1.74 11.21
CA GLN A 255 17.82 2.13 12.30
C GLN A 255 19.22 1.57 12.02
N MET A 256 20.21 2.44 11.99
CA MET A 256 21.59 2.04 11.68
C MET A 256 22.58 2.80 12.55
N THR A 257 23.68 2.15 12.92
CA THR A 257 24.84 2.81 13.47
C THR A 257 25.85 3.00 12.35
N GLU A 258 26.19 4.25 12.05
CA GLU A 258 27.19 4.59 11.04
C GLU A 258 28.24 5.53 11.67
N PRO A 259 29.37 4.97 12.13
CA PRO A 259 30.36 5.72 12.89
C PRO A 259 30.92 6.96 12.18
N ARG A 260 30.84 6.99 10.84
CA ARG A 260 31.25 8.16 10.04
C ARG A 260 30.39 9.39 10.30
N TYR A 261 29.13 9.17 10.73
CA TYR A 261 28.16 10.24 10.95
C TYR A 261 27.77 10.37 12.41
N TYR A 262 27.48 9.24 13.10
CA TYR A 262 27.05 9.23 14.48
C TYR A 262 27.29 7.87 15.13
N ALA A 263 27.80 7.85 16.38
CA ALA A 263 28.10 6.61 17.08
C ALA A 263 26.84 5.86 17.60
N GLN A 264 25.76 6.60 17.80
CA GLN A 264 24.49 6.02 18.26
C GLN A 264 23.61 5.57 17.07
N PRO A 265 22.78 4.53 17.24
CA PRO A 265 21.78 4.18 16.26
C PRO A 265 20.89 5.36 15.91
N SER A 266 20.74 5.64 14.64
CA SER A 266 19.95 6.75 14.13
C SER A 266 19.06 6.27 12.99
N PRO A 267 17.87 6.84 12.80
CA PRO A 267 17.05 6.51 11.65
C PRO A 267 17.66 7.09 10.38
N TYR A 268 17.91 6.20 9.42
CA TYR A 268 18.26 6.55 8.06
C TYR A 268 17.07 6.28 7.17
N PHE A 269 16.72 7.23 6.33
CA PHE A 269 15.67 7.06 5.35
C PHE A 269 16.17 7.28 3.93
N ARG A 270 15.49 6.62 3.00
CA ARG A 270 15.84 6.65 1.58
C ARG A 270 14.63 7.03 0.77
N LEU A 271 14.85 7.95 -0.14
CA LEU A 271 13.88 8.35 -1.16
C LEU A 271 14.30 7.73 -2.49
N ARG A 272 13.36 7.14 -3.21
CA ARG A 272 13.51 6.76 -4.61
C ARG A 272 13.23 7.98 -5.47
N LEU A 273 14.19 8.44 -6.21
CA LEU A 273 14.08 9.64 -7.02
C LEU A 273 14.41 9.36 -8.49
N VAL A 274 13.92 10.23 -9.36
CA VAL A 274 14.29 10.30 -10.77
C VAL A 274 14.82 11.71 -11.04
N ASP A 275 15.95 11.83 -11.75
CA ASP A 275 16.48 13.14 -12.15
C ASP A 275 15.89 13.61 -13.50
N ALA A 276 16.27 14.79 -13.93
CA ALA A 276 15.78 15.40 -15.18
C ALA A 276 16.13 14.55 -16.43
N ASP A 277 17.17 13.74 -16.36
CA ASP A 277 17.59 12.85 -17.45
C ASP A 277 16.90 11.48 -17.39
N GLY A 278 15.97 11.27 -16.44
CA GLY A 278 15.25 10.02 -16.25
C GLY A 278 16.05 8.94 -15.50
N ARG A 279 17.24 9.26 -14.96
CA ARG A 279 18.05 8.33 -14.18
C ARG A 279 17.42 8.08 -12.82
N ARG A 280 17.30 6.82 -12.44
CA ARG A 280 16.80 6.38 -11.14
C ARG A 280 17.93 6.33 -10.13
N TYR A 281 17.73 6.94 -8.96
CA TYR A 281 18.68 6.90 -7.87
C TYR A 281 17.96 6.93 -6.51
N GLN A 282 18.68 6.64 -5.46
CA GLN A 282 18.22 6.84 -4.10
C GLN A 282 19.00 7.97 -3.45
N LYS A 283 18.30 8.89 -2.77
CA LYS A 283 18.90 9.87 -1.88
C LYS A 283 18.73 9.41 -0.45
N VAL A 284 19.82 9.35 0.29
CA VAL A 284 19.90 8.81 1.65
C VAL A 284 20.07 9.96 2.63
N TYR A 285 19.26 9.93 3.69
CA TYR A 285 19.31 10.91 4.77
C TYR A 285 19.48 10.19 6.11
N GLY A 286 19.99 10.91 7.12
CA GLY A 286 19.98 10.49 8.51
C GLY A 286 19.36 11.57 9.38
N LEU A 287 18.56 11.16 10.37
CA LEU A 287 18.07 12.03 11.44
C LEU A 287 18.96 11.82 12.67
N PHE A 288 19.85 12.77 12.92
CA PHE A 288 20.81 12.75 14.02
C PHE A 288 20.30 13.67 15.12
N ASP A 289 19.76 13.07 16.17
CA ASP A 289 19.02 13.78 17.20
C ASP A 289 17.78 14.52 16.61
N THR A 290 17.84 15.83 16.43
CA THR A 290 16.80 16.65 15.78
C THR A 290 17.25 17.22 14.43
N ILE A 291 18.43 16.83 13.94
CA ILE A 291 19.03 17.39 12.71
C ILE A 291 18.99 16.36 11.59
N THR A 292 18.25 16.67 10.55
CA THR A 292 18.25 15.88 9.31
C THR A 292 19.38 16.31 8.39
N ARG A 293 20.15 15.34 7.85
CA ARG A 293 21.22 15.58 6.89
C ARG A 293 21.15 14.62 5.72
N ALA A 294 21.34 15.12 4.52
CA ALA A 294 21.61 14.27 3.37
C ALA A 294 22.98 13.61 3.55
N VAL A 295 23.01 12.30 3.41
CA VAL A 295 24.21 11.47 3.53
C VAL A 295 24.89 11.30 2.18
N GLY A 296 24.10 11.22 1.11
CA GLY A 296 24.53 11.09 -0.27
C GLY A 296 23.53 10.37 -1.15
N THR A 297 23.95 9.97 -2.33
CA THR A 297 23.14 9.28 -3.31
C THR A 297 23.72 7.92 -3.66
N VAL A 298 22.86 7.01 -4.11
CA VAL A 298 23.21 5.67 -4.60
C VAL A 298 22.43 5.43 -5.89
N ASP A 299 23.09 4.92 -6.93
CA ASP A 299 22.44 4.64 -8.21
C ASP A 299 21.43 3.49 -8.09
N GLY A 300 20.36 3.63 -8.82
CA GLY A 300 19.25 2.66 -8.87
C GLY A 300 18.35 2.70 -7.62
N TRP A 301 17.22 2.00 -7.71
CA TRP A 301 16.22 1.97 -6.64
C TRP A 301 16.33 0.77 -5.69
N ASP A 302 17.09 -0.26 -6.07
CA ASP A 302 17.11 -1.54 -5.35
C ASP A 302 18.40 -1.74 -4.54
N SER A 303 19.35 -0.80 -4.62
CA SER A 303 20.58 -0.86 -3.86
C SER A 303 20.34 -0.62 -2.37
N GLY A 304 20.79 -1.55 -1.52
CA GLY A 304 20.87 -1.38 -0.07
C GLY A 304 22.13 -0.68 0.41
N ALA A 305 23.07 -0.35 -0.50
CA ALA A 305 24.37 0.22 -0.17
C ALA A 305 24.25 1.60 0.50
N MET A 306 25.20 1.95 1.38
CA MET A 306 25.37 3.31 1.87
C MET A 306 26.16 4.13 0.84
N PRO A 307 25.86 5.44 0.70
CA PRO A 307 26.63 6.31 -0.17
C PRO A 307 28.11 6.31 0.21
N ALA A 308 28.97 6.43 -0.78
CA ALA A 308 30.40 6.64 -0.53
C ALA A 308 30.61 7.91 0.32
N PRO A 309 31.59 7.94 1.22
CA PRO A 309 31.88 9.13 1.99
C PRO A 309 32.25 10.28 1.04
N ALA A 310 31.66 11.46 1.25
CA ALA A 310 31.99 12.65 0.47
C ALA A 310 33.50 12.96 0.56
N PRO A 311 34.12 13.39 -0.54
CA PRO A 311 35.52 13.81 -0.54
C PRO A 311 35.80 14.86 0.55
N ARG A 312 36.99 14.82 1.12
CA ARG A 312 37.37 15.70 2.24
C ARG A 312 37.16 17.20 1.98
N GLU A 313 37.26 17.63 0.73
CA GLU A 313 37.05 19.04 0.34
C GLU A 313 35.59 19.50 0.40
N GLU A 314 34.63 18.68 0.01
CA GLU A 314 33.20 19.03 0.13
C GLU A 314 32.75 19.15 1.59
N ARG A 315 33.31 18.34 2.49
CA ARG A 315 33.02 18.43 3.94
C ARG A 315 33.41 19.78 4.52
N ARG A 316 34.52 20.39 4.05
CA ARG A 316 34.95 21.74 4.48
C ARG A 316 34.01 22.83 3.96
N ARG A 317 33.53 22.72 2.71
CA ARG A 317 32.58 23.69 2.11
C ARG A 317 31.22 23.63 2.78
N THR A 318 30.73 22.47 3.11
CA THR A 318 29.43 22.29 3.80
C THR A 318 29.51 22.81 5.24
N ALA A 319 30.59 22.53 5.96
CA ALA A 319 30.85 23.05 7.32
C ALA A 319 30.99 24.59 7.34
N MET A 320 31.64 25.20 6.32
CA MET A 320 31.76 26.67 6.21
C MET A 320 30.43 27.35 5.84
N LYS A 321 29.57 26.74 5.00
CA LYS A 321 28.22 27.28 4.68
C LYS A 321 27.32 27.34 5.92
N HIS A 322 27.39 26.34 6.79
CA HIS A 322 26.56 26.29 8.01
C HIS A 322 27.14 27.19 9.14
N GLY A 323 28.44 27.48 9.13
CA GLY A 323 29.06 28.43 10.07
C GLY A 323 28.75 29.91 9.78
N ARG A 324 28.45 30.27 8.53
CA ARG A 324 28.08 31.65 8.12
C ARG A 324 26.60 32.02 8.34
N ALA A 325 25.74 31.09 8.54
CA ALA A 325 24.30 31.32 8.81
C ALA A 325 23.98 31.55 10.31
N ARG A 326 24.98 31.59 11.17
CA ARG A 326 24.89 31.81 12.64
C ARG A 326 25.58 33.09 13.15
N ARG A 327 25.81 34.08 12.30
CA ARG A 327 26.25 35.41 12.74
C ARG A 327 25.27 36.48 12.33
#